data_bcc0ef755efef5e8b0c1af6f7cdbaf6f
#
_entry.id   bcc0ef755efef5e8b0c1af6f7cdbaf6f
#
_cell.length_a   1.000
_cell.length_b   1.000
_cell.length_c   1.000
_cell.angle_alpha   90.00
_cell.angle_beta   90.00
_cell.angle_gamma   90.00
#
_symmetry.space_group_name_H-M   'P 1'
#
loop_
_entity.id
_entity.type
_entity.pdbx_description
1 polymer ?
#
loop_
_entity_poly.entity_id
_entity_poly.type
_entity_poly.pdbx_seq_one_letter_code
_entity_poly.pdbx_strand_id
1 'polypeptide(L)'
;MKKVTAIVLALLMVLSLAACGSAASESKTLVMATSADYPPYEFIVLNDKNEQQYVGIDISVSEAIAADLGKELQVVNMDFDSLMAGLQKGDADIVLAAIEVTEERLEAADFSDPYYTDLPPMILIKADKAGEYTSIESFSGKSVGAQTGTTKADLVTSDMPGANLVGL
;
A
#
# COMPACT_ATOMS: atom_id res chain seq x y z
N MET A 1 5.48 29.34 58.37
CA MET A 1 6.41 28.89 57.35
C MET A 1 6.05 27.49 56.77
N LYS A 2 5.95 26.42 57.57
CA LYS A 2 5.64 25.06 57.09
C LYS A 2 4.30 24.93 56.31
N LYS A 3 3.25 25.66 56.67
CA LYS A 3 1.95 25.65 55.97
C LYS A 3 1.98 26.33 54.60
N VAL A 4 2.77 27.40 54.46
CA VAL A 4 2.93 28.11 53.17
C VAL A 4 3.75 27.27 52.19
N THR A 5 4.79 26.59 52.66
CA THR A 5 5.61 25.67 51.86
C THR A 5 4.79 24.48 51.32
N ALA A 6 3.87 23.93 52.15
CA ALA A 6 3.00 22.84 51.73
C ALA A 6 1.98 23.28 50.67
N ILE A 7 1.45 24.49 50.74
CA ILE A 7 0.51 25.04 49.75
C ILE A 7 1.24 25.29 48.40
N VAL A 8 2.44 25.82 48.43
CA VAL A 8 3.25 26.08 47.24
C VAL A 8 3.65 24.75 46.55
N LEU A 9 4.00 23.71 47.32
CA LEU A 9 4.28 22.38 46.74
C LEU A 9 3.02 21.75 46.13
N ALA A 10 1.86 21.89 46.77
CA ALA A 10 0.60 21.38 46.24
C ALA A 10 0.18 22.10 44.94
N LEU A 11 0.38 23.42 44.84
CA LEU A 11 0.14 24.19 43.62
C LEU A 11 1.09 23.77 42.48
N LEU A 12 2.36 23.52 42.77
CA LEU A 12 3.33 23.04 41.79
C LEU A 12 3.00 21.64 41.25
N MET A 13 2.46 20.75 42.08
CA MET A 13 1.99 19.44 41.62
C MET A 13 0.75 19.52 40.72
N VAL A 14 -0.16 20.44 40.99
CA VAL A 14 -1.37 20.63 40.15
C VAL A 14 -1.00 21.25 38.80
N LEU A 15 -0.02 22.15 38.73
CA LEU A 15 0.46 22.68 37.46
C LEU A 15 1.20 21.63 36.59
N SER A 16 1.86 20.66 37.21
CA SER A 16 2.55 19.60 36.45
C SER A 16 1.58 18.57 35.81
N LEU A 17 0.38 18.39 36.36
CA LEU A 17 -0.64 17.53 35.74
C LEU A 17 -1.34 18.19 34.53
N ALA A 18 -1.36 19.52 34.46
CA ALA A 18 -1.91 20.24 33.31
C ALA A 18 -1.01 20.23 32.08
N ALA A 19 0.28 19.89 32.23
CA ALA A 19 1.24 19.84 31.11
C ALA A 19 1.23 18.50 30.36
N CYS A 20 0.59 17.45 30.85
CA CYS A 20 0.48 16.14 30.18
C CYS A 20 -0.72 16.01 29.24
N GLY A 21 -1.47 17.07 29.01
CA GLY A 21 -2.56 17.13 28.04
C GLY A 21 -2.10 17.66 26.68
N SER A 22 -0.95 17.22 26.15
CA SER A 22 -0.70 17.34 24.72
C SER A 22 -1.67 16.39 24.02
N ALA A 23 -2.84 16.90 23.63
CA ALA A 23 -3.61 16.28 22.58
C ALA A 23 -2.63 16.10 21.40
N ALA A 24 -2.31 14.88 21.05
CA ALA A 24 -1.60 14.60 19.82
C ALA A 24 -2.38 15.35 18.74
N SER A 25 -1.77 16.34 18.09
CA SER A 25 -2.40 17.04 16.99
C SER A 25 -2.65 15.95 15.94
N GLU A 26 -3.91 15.59 15.72
CA GLU A 26 -4.23 14.65 14.65
C GLU A 26 -3.59 15.17 13.36
N SER A 27 -2.85 14.30 12.69
CA SER A 27 -2.24 14.64 11.41
C SER A 27 -3.35 15.12 10.46
N LYS A 28 -3.16 16.27 9.85
CA LYS A 28 -4.06 16.78 8.81
C LYS A 28 -3.88 16.05 7.48
N THR A 29 -2.92 15.16 7.40
CA THR A 29 -2.56 14.41 6.19
C THR A 29 -2.85 12.94 6.39
N LEU A 30 -3.41 12.31 5.37
CA LEU A 30 -3.49 10.86 5.20
C LEU A 30 -2.39 10.45 4.21
N VAL A 31 -1.41 9.70 4.68
CA VAL A 31 -0.32 9.20 3.85
C VAL A 31 -0.72 7.84 3.28
N MET A 32 -0.84 7.76 1.96
CA MET A 32 -1.19 6.54 1.22
C MET A 32 0.03 6.07 0.43
N ALA A 33 0.48 4.84 0.70
CA ALA A 33 1.52 4.20 -0.10
C ALA A 33 0.90 3.36 -1.23
N THR A 34 1.57 3.38 -2.38
CA THR A 34 1.15 2.67 -3.58
C THR A 34 2.36 2.31 -4.45
N SER A 35 2.16 1.44 -5.46
CA SER A 35 3.13 1.14 -6.51
C SER A 35 2.54 1.57 -7.86
N ALA A 36 2.80 2.82 -8.25
CA ALA A 36 2.06 3.52 -9.30
C ALA A 36 2.51 3.14 -10.72
N ASP A 37 2.42 1.87 -11.03
CA ASP A 37 2.78 1.25 -12.32
C ASP A 37 1.72 0.26 -12.85
N TYR A 38 0.54 0.18 -12.20
CA TYR A 38 -0.47 -0.84 -12.48
C TYR A 38 -1.84 -0.25 -12.88
N PRO A 39 -2.00 0.23 -14.14
CA PRO A 39 -3.30 0.68 -14.64
C PRO A 39 -4.30 -0.49 -14.73
N PRO A 40 -5.60 -0.28 -14.42
CA PRO A 40 -6.24 1.01 -14.12
C PRO A 40 -6.27 1.38 -12.63
N TYR A 41 -5.58 0.66 -11.76
CA TYR A 41 -5.65 0.82 -10.31
C TYR A 41 -4.87 2.04 -9.82
N GLU A 42 -3.56 2.07 -10.07
CA GLU A 42 -2.65 3.14 -9.71
C GLU A 42 -1.55 3.29 -10.75
N PHE A 43 -1.43 4.49 -11.30
CA PHE A 43 -0.41 4.77 -12.32
C PHE A 43 -0.13 6.27 -12.45
N ILE A 44 0.97 6.57 -13.13
CA ILE A 44 1.39 7.95 -13.34
C ILE A 44 1.02 8.38 -14.76
N VAL A 45 0.42 9.55 -14.86
CA VAL A 45 0.23 10.27 -16.12
C VAL A 45 0.95 11.61 -16.07
N LEU A 46 1.20 12.20 -17.22
CA LEU A 46 1.67 13.59 -17.33
C LEU A 46 0.48 14.50 -17.62
N ASN A 47 0.35 15.56 -16.83
CA ASN A 47 -0.64 16.60 -17.08
C ASN A 47 -0.20 17.53 -18.24
N ASP A 48 -1.03 18.52 -18.60
CA ASP A 48 -0.77 19.49 -19.67
C ASP A 48 0.51 20.33 -19.45
N LYS A 49 1.00 20.38 -18.22
CA LYS A 49 2.24 21.07 -17.84
C LYS A 49 3.46 20.14 -17.81
N ASN A 50 3.29 18.88 -18.22
CA ASN A 50 4.31 17.83 -18.16
C ASN A 50 4.76 17.48 -16.72
N GLU A 51 3.88 17.67 -15.73
CA GLU A 51 4.08 17.28 -14.35
C GLU A 51 3.45 15.90 -14.10
N GLN A 52 4.09 15.08 -13.27
CA GLN A 52 3.56 13.77 -12.89
C GLN A 52 2.32 13.92 -12.02
N GLN A 53 1.32 13.10 -12.32
CA GLN A 53 0.08 13.01 -11.59
C GLN A 53 -0.27 11.54 -11.36
N TYR A 54 -0.57 11.20 -10.11
CA TYR A 54 -1.09 9.88 -9.76
C TYR A 54 -2.58 9.81 -10.08
N VAL A 55 -2.99 8.73 -10.74
CA VAL A 55 -4.39 8.51 -11.14
C VAL A 55 -4.74 7.03 -11.04
N GLY A 56 -6.03 6.73 -11.03
CA GLY A 56 -6.54 5.36 -11.02
C GLY A 56 -7.60 5.13 -9.96
N ILE A 57 -8.09 3.90 -9.88
CA ILE A 57 -9.14 3.49 -8.94
C ILE A 57 -8.68 3.72 -7.52
N ASP A 58 -7.48 3.25 -7.16
CA ASP A 58 -6.92 3.28 -5.82
C ASP A 58 -6.64 4.71 -5.36
N ILE A 59 -6.19 5.56 -6.29
CA ILE A 59 -6.02 6.99 -6.03
C ILE A 59 -7.37 7.65 -5.71
N SER A 60 -8.40 7.38 -6.54
CA SER A 60 -9.74 7.95 -6.34
C SER A 60 -10.39 7.47 -5.04
N VAL A 61 -10.20 6.20 -4.67
CA VAL A 61 -10.67 5.66 -3.39
C VAL A 61 -9.95 6.35 -2.22
N SER A 62 -8.62 6.51 -2.32
CA SER A 62 -7.82 7.19 -1.29
C SER A 62 -8.20 8.66 -1.12
N GLU A 63 -8.48 9.36 -2.22
CA GLU A 63 -9.01 10.74 -2.20
C GLU A 63 -10.35 10.83 -1.46
N ALA A 64 -11.26 9.87 -1.72
CA ALA A 64 -12.55 9.81 -1.05
C ALA A 64 -12.40 9.54 0.45
N ILE A 65 -11.51 8.62 0.84
CA ILE A 65 -11.20 8.32 2.25
C ILE A 65 -10.62 9.57 2.94
N ALA A 66 -9.64 10.23 2.33
CA ALA A 66 -9.04 11.43 2.89
C ALA A 66 -10.07 12.56 3.08
N ALA A 67 -10.96 12.75 2.09
CA ALA A 67 -12.03 13.74 2.16
C ALA A 67 -13.03 13.43 3.28
N ASP A 68 -13.44 12.17 3.46
CA ASP A 68 -14.35 11.74 4.53
C ASP A 68 -13.73 11.95 5.92
N LEU A 69 -12.42 11.73 6.04
CA LEU A 69 -11.65 11.97 7.25
C LEU A 69 -11.31 13.46 7.50
N GLY A 70 -11.62 14.35 6.55
CA GLY A 70 -11.24 15.78 6.60
C GLY A 70 -9.73 16.00 6.55
N LYS A 71 -8.99 15.12 5.88
CA LYS A 71 -7.52 15.15 5.73
C LYS A 71 -7.12 15.47 4.29
N GLU A 72 -5.89 15.92 4.10
CA GLU A 72 -5.25 16.04 2.80
C GLU A 72 -4.59 14.70 2.45
N LEU A 73 -4.78 14.21 1.22
CA LEU A 73 -4.12 12.99 0.74
C LEU A 73 -2.68 13.31 0.34
N GLN A 74 -1.74 12.51 0.85
CA GLN A 74 -0.36 12.46 0.39
C GLN A 74 -0.08 11.06 -0.18
N VAL A 75 0.21 10.99 -1.48
CA VAL A 75 0.58 9.73 -2.14
C VAL A 75 2.09 9.54 -2.08
N VAL A 76 2.52 8.37 -1.62
CA VAL A 76 3.92 7.93 -1.59
C VAL A 76 4.06 6.72 -2.50
N ASN A 77 4.83 6.88 -3.58
CA ASN A 77 5.11 5.81 -4.52
C ASN A 77 6.37 5.05 -4.10
N MET A 78 6.29 3.72 -4.05
CA MET A 78 7.40 2.83 -3.74
C MET A 78 7.23 1.48 -4.44
N ASP A 79 8.25 0.64 -4.41
CA ASP A 79 8.19 -0.71 -4.98
C ASP A 79 7.14 -1.55 -4.24
N PHE A 80 6.41 -2.38 -4.97
CA PHE A 80 5.28 -3.15 -4.45
C PHE A 80 5.66 -4.03 -3.25
N ASP A 81 6.80 -4.70 -3.30
CA ASP A 81 7.32 -5.56 -2.23
C ASP A 81 7.69 -4.80 -0.95
N SER A 82 7.87 -3.48 -1.05
CA SER A 82 8.19 -2.61 0.08
C SER A 82 6.97 -2.05 0.81
N LEU A 83 5.76 -2.16 0.23
CA LEU A 83 4.54 -1.54 0.73
C LEU A 83 4.19 -1.98 2.16
N MET A 84 4.17 -3.29 2.42
CA MET A 84 3.82 -3.83 3.73
C MET A 84 4.84 -3.42 4.81
N ALA A 85 6.12 -3.40 4.45
CA ALA A 85 7.17 -2.94 5.37
C ALA A 85 7.06 -1.43 5.66
N GLY A 86 6.69 -0.63 4.66
CA GLY A 86 6.43 0.81 4.82
C GLY A 86 5.26 1.08 5.76
N LEU A 87 4.15 0.34 5.60
CA LEU A 87 3.00 0.41 6.50
C LEU A 87 3.37 0.08 7.95
N GLN A 88 4.07 -1.03 8.18
CA GLN A 88 4.50 -1.46 9.51
C GLN A 88 5.45 -0.47 10.19
N LYS A 89 6.29 0.23 9.43
CA LYS A 89 7.18 1.27 9.97
C LYS A 89 6.47 2.59 10.27
N GLY A 90 5.25 2.77 9.76
CA GLY A 90 4.52 4.03 9.84
C GLY A 90 4.98 5.07 8.80
N ASP A 91 5.61 4.62 7.72
CA ASP A 91 5.94 5.47 6.56
C ASP A 91 4.67 5.84 5.77
N ALA A 92 3.58 5.07 5.94
CA ALA A 92 2.25 5.31 5.42
C ALA A 92 1.18 4.94 6.45
N ASP A 93 0.03 5.61 6.38
CA ASP A 93 -1.15 5.32 7.20
C ASP A 93 -2.00 4.20 6.57
N ILE A 94 -2.07 4.17 5.24
CA ILE A 94 -2.81 3.17 4.46
C ILE A 94 -2.01 2.75 3.22
N VAL A 95 -2.34 1.56 2.71
CA VAL A 95 -1.81 1.05 1.43
C VAL A 95 -2.97 0.71 0.51
N LEU A 96 -2.97 1.28 -0.70
CA LEU A 96 -3.83 0.88 -1.81
C LEU A 96 -2.93 0.69 -3.04
N ALA A 97 -2.90 -0.52 -3.58
CA ALA A 97 -2.03 -0.91 -4.69
C ALA A 97 -2.56 -2.19 -5.38
N ALA A 98 -3.86 -2.25 -5.65
CA ALA A 98 -4.52 -3.46 -6.12
C ALA A 98 -4.13 -4.71 -5.29
N ILE A 99 -3.87 -4.49 -3.98
CA ILE A 99 -3.28 -5.49 -3.10
C ILE A 99 -4.34 -6.51 -2.67
N GLU A 100 -4.07 -7.77 -2.92
CA GLU A 100 -4.94 -8.88 -2.56
C GLU A 100 -4.70 -9.32 -1.10
N VAL A 101 -5.75 -9.78 -0.44
CA VAL A 101 -5.66 -10.37 0.90
C VAL A 101 -5.01 -11.75 0.79
N THR A 102 -3.95 -11.98 1.56
CA THR A 102 -3.33 -13.31 1.75
C THR A 102 -3.13 -13.57 3.23
N GLU A 103 -3.01 -14.84 3.64
CA GLU A 103 -2.74 -15.20 5.04
C GLU A 103 -1.47 -14.53 5.56
N GLU A 104 -0.41 -14.51 4.76
CA GLU A 104 0.86 -13.87 5.10
C GLU A 104 0.68 -12.36 5.35
N ARG A 105 -0.10 -11.67 4.48
CA ARG A 105 -0.32 -10.23 4.62
C ARG A 105 -1.21 -9.89 5.80
N LEU A 106 -2.15 -10.78 6.17
CA LEU A 106 -2.98 -10.63 7.37
C LEU A 106 -2.17 -10.73 8.68
N GLU A 107 -1.00 -11.38 8.67
CA GLU A 107 -0.08 -11.35 9.81
C GLU A 107 0.57 -9.96 10.00
N ALA A 108 0.63 -9.15 8.94
CA ALA A 108 1.34 -7.88 8.89
C ALA A 108 0.43 -6.65 8.99
N ALA A 109 -0.84 -6.75 8.55
CA ALA A 109 -1.79 -5.63 8.51
C ALA A 109 -3.25 -6.11 8.51
N ASP A 110 -4.15 -5.22 8.92
CA ASP A 110 -5.58 -5.38 8.73
C ASP A 110 -6.01 -4.95 7.32
N PHE A 111 -7.06 -5.57 6.79
CA PHE A 111 -7.62 -5.26 5.50
C PHE A 111 -9.09 -4.82 5.63
N SER A 112 -9.51 -3.92 4.75
CA SER A 112 -10.92 -3.59 4.56
C SER A 112 -11.67 -4.71 3.83
N ASP A 113 -12.98 -4.58 3.72
CA ASP A 113 -13.74 -5.34 2.72
C ASP A 113 -13.23 -5.00 1.31
N PRO A 114 -13.27 -5.97 0.36
CA PRO A 114 -12.89 -5.71 -1.03
C PRO A 114 -13.76 -4.61 -1.64
N TYR A 115 -13.12 -3.56 -2.17
CA TYR A 115 -13.81 -2.48 -2.87
C TYR A 115 -13.88 -2.67 -4.38
N TYR A 116 -13.13 -3.64 -4.92
CA TYR A 116 -13.12 -4.00 -6.34
C TYR A 116 -12.87 -5.51 -6.52
N THR A 117 -13.45 -6.09 -7.56
CA THR A 117 -13.19 -7.48 -7.96
C THR A 117 -12.81 -7.50 -9.42
N ASP A 118 -11.62 -7.99 -9.70
CA ASP A 118 -11.08 -8.09 -11.06
C ASP A 118 -11.27 -9.47 -11.67
N LEU A 119 -10.88 -9.59 -12.93
CA LEU A 119 -10.79 -10.85 -13.66
C LEU A 119 -9.65 -11.72 -13.08
N PRO A 120 -9.74 -13.04 -13.25
CA PRO A 120 -8.63 -13.91 -12.87
C PRO A 120 -7.32 -13.49 -13.56
N PRO A 121 -6.15 -13.72 -12.94
CA PRO A 121 -4.87 -13.42 -13.55
C PRO A 121 -4.70 -14.16 -14.89
N MET A 122 -4.11 -13.49 -15.86
CA MET A 122 -3.87 -14.00 -17.19
C MET A 122 -2.40 -13.87 -17.59
N ILE A 123 -1.94 -14.78 -18.43
CA ILE A 123 -0.59 -14.72 -18.98
C ILE A 123 -0.63 -14.00 -20.34
N LEU A 124 0.13 -12.91 -20.43
CA LEU A 124 0.30 -12.18 -21.69
C LEU A 124 1.42 -12.85 -22.52
N ILE A 125 1.11 -13.20 -23.74
CA ILE A 125 2.06 -13.78 -24.70
C ILE A 125 2.04 -13.00 -26.02
N LYS A 126 3.13 -13.12 -26.80
CA LYS A 126 3.16 -12.56 -28.15
C LYS A 126 2.15 -13.29 -29.03
N ALA A 127 1.42 -12.55 -29.89
CA ALA A 127 0.36 -13.10 -30.72
C ALA A 127 0.87 -14.20 -31.70
N ASP A 128 2.08 -14.04 -32.23
CA ASP A 128 2.74 -15.01 -33.10
C ASP A 128 3.17 -16.28 -32.36
N LYS A 129 3.14 -16.30 -31.04
CA LYS A 129 3.49 -17.42 -30.17
C LYS A 129 2.29 -18.13 -29.56
N ALA A 130 1.06 -17.70 -29.86
CA ALA A 130 -0.15 -18.28 -29.28
C ALA A 130 -0.27 -19.80 -29.49
N GLY A 131 0.23 -20.33 -30.63
CA GLY A 131 0.24 -21.76 -30.88
C GLY A 131 1.28 -22.57 -30.10
N GLU A 132 2.29 -21.91 -29.50
CA GLU A 132 3.33 -22.57 -28.69
C GLU A 132 2.90 -22.69 -27.22
N TYR A 133 2.07 -21.77 -26.73
CA TYR A 133 1.65 -21.66 -25.32
C TYR A 133 0.16 -21.98 -25.18
N THR A 134 -0.17 -23.26 -25.21
CA THR A 134 -1.56 -23.76 -25.19
C THR A 134 -2.00 -24.27 -23.83
N SER A 135 -1.07 -24.44 -22.90
CA SER A 135 -1.33 -24.85 -21.51
C SER A 135 -0.23 -24.34 -20.60
N ILE A 136 -0.43 -24.44 -19.28
CA ILE A 136 0.56 -24.04 -18.26
C ILE A 136 1.87 -24.82 -18.41
N GLU A 137 1.81 -26.11 -18.74
CA GLU A 137 2.99 -26.99 -18.91
C GLU A 137 3.88 -26.53 -20.09
N SER A 138 3.31 -25.83 -21.07
CA SER A 138 4.07 -25.31 -22.22
C SER A 138 5.10 -24.23 -21.84
N PHE A 139 5.01 -23.69 -20.61
CA PHE A 139 5.98 -22.73 -20.05
C PHE A 139 7.18 -23.42 -19.38
N SER A 140 7.23 -24.75 -19.29
CA SER A 140 8.39 -25.45 -18.72
C SER A 140 9.68 -25.07 -19.44
N GLY A 141 10.69 -24.63 -18.67
CA GLY A 141 11.97 -24.12 -19.17
C GLY A 141 11.89 -22.71 -19.79
N LYS A 142 10.74 -22.03 -19.74
CA LYS A 142 10.58 -20.66 -20.24
C LYS A 142 10.68 -19.65 -19.10
N SER A 143 11.02 -18.41 -19.46
CA SER A 143 10.99 -17.28 -18.53
C SER A 143 9.61 -16.64 -18.53
N VAL A 144 9.05 -16.44 -17.34
CA VAL A 144 7.77 -15.78 -17.11
C VAL A 144 8.00 -14.60 -16.16
N GLY A 145 7.68 -13.39 -16.63
CA GLY A 145 7.81 -12.16 -15.85
C GLY A 145 6.59 -11.95 -14.95
N ALA A 146 6.84 -11.57 -13.70
CA ALA A 146 5.82 -11.07 -12.79
C ALA A 146 6.45 -10.08 -11.81
N GLN A 147 5.65 -9.11 -11.34
CA GLN A 147 6.13 -8.13 -10.37
C GLN A 147 6.47 -8.83 -9.05
N THR A 148 7.63 -8.47 -8.49
CA THR A 148 8.14 -9.04 -7.24
C THR A 148 7.18 -8.78 -6.07
N GLY A 149 6.98 -9.78 -5.20
CA GLY A 149 6.10 -9.68 -4.03
C GLY A 149 4.60 -9.77 -4.32
N THR A 150 4.20 -10.07 -5.59
CA THR A 150 2.80 -10.25 -5.96
C THR A 150 2.36 -11.71 -5.93
N THR A 151 1.07 -11.94 -5.73
CA THR A 151 0.45 -13.27 -5.88
C THR A 151 0.66 -13.86 -7.29
N LYS A 152 0.87 -13.01 -8.31
CA LYS A 152 1.18 -13.43 -9.68
C LYS A 152 2.58 -14.06 -9.77
N ALA A 153 3.56 -13.54 -9.03
CA ALA A 153 4.88 -14.16 -8.91
C ALA A 153 4.79 -15.52 -8.20
N ASP A 154 3.95 -15.62 -7.15
CA ASP A 154 3.72 -16.87 -6.43
C ASP A 154 3.09 -17.93 -7.35
N LEU A 155 2.11 -17.57 -8.19
CA LEU A 155 1.50 -18.46 -9.17
C LEU A 155 2.53 -19.02 -10.17
N VAL A 156 3.53 -18.23 -10.59
CA VAL A 156 4.58 -18.74 -11.46
C VAL A 156 5.41 -19.82 -10.77
N THR A 157 5.70 -19.68 -9.49
CA THR A 157 6.51 -20.63 -8.74
C THR A 157 5.75 -21.86 -8.30
N SER A 158 4.45 -21.73 -7.95
CA SER A 158 3.61 -22.82 -7.44
C SER A 158 2.93 -23.62 -8.55
N ASP A 159 2.38 -22.95 -9.56
CA ASP A 159 1.43 -23.54 -10.50
C ASP A 159 2.01 -23.71 -11.91
N MET A 160 3.23 -23.22 -12.17
CA MET A 160 3.88 -23.33 -13.48
C MET A 160 5.16 -24.20 -13.38
N PRO A 161 5.04 -25.54 -13.36
CA PRO A 161 6.15 -26.43 -13.11
C PRO A 161 7.26 -26.30 -14.16
N GLY A 162 8.47 -25.98 -13.70
CA GLY A 162 9.65 -25.81 -14.56
C GLY A 162 9.74 -24.45 -15.27
N ALA A 163 8.81 -23.53 -15.08
CA ALA A 163 8.96 -22.14 -15.54
C ALA A 163 10.01 -21.40 -14.68
N ASN A 164 10.71 -20.44 -15.28
CA ASN A 164 11.67 -19.60 -14.58
C ASN A 164 11.03 -18.23 -14.31
N LEU A 165 10.75 -17.91 -13.05
CA LEU A 165 10.27 -16.58 -12.67
C LEU A 165 11.35 -15.53 -12.96
N VAL A 166 10.94 -14.44 -13.58
CA VAL A 166 11.72 -13.21 -13.74
C VAL A 166 10.98 -12.11 -12.99
N GLY A 167 11.52 -11.67 -11.85
CA GLY A 167 11.01 -10.55 -11.09
C GLY A 167 11.13 -9.23 -11.89
N LEU A 168 10.05 -8.47 -11.90
CA LEU A 168 9.96 -7.14 -12.52
C LEU A 168 9.92 -6.08 -11.42
#